data_7f43e3b6392f2303dca19b7189837fef
#
_entry.id   7f43e3b6392f2303dca19b7189837fef
#
_cell.length_a   1.000
_cell.length_b   1.000
_cell.length_c   1.000
_cell.angle_alpha   90.00
_cell.angle_beta   90.00
_cell.angle_gamma   90.00
#
_symmetry.space_group_name_H-M   'P 1'
#
loop_
_entity.id
_entity.type
_entity.pdbx_description
1 polymer ?
#
loop_
_entity_poly.entity_id
_entity_poly.type
_entity_poly.pdbx_seq_one_letter_code
_entity_poly.pdbx_strand_id
1 'polypeptide(L)'
;MDPTVSTDRIDRRKLAAVRAAEDAAFARRTVRSTALRARAREHMPNGVPMTWMSGLYRTPPIYIDRGAGAAFTDVDGNEYLDFNVCDLSMTIGFGNAAVASALARQARRGTHFLLPGEDAIAVAELLAQRVGRPHWQFTLSATGANVEVIRVARFMTGRQKIVIFGGHYHGHLDETLVREEQGRSVADGAGLAPGSAAHTVVVPFNDLGALERSLAGGDVALVLTEPALTNCNVVLPEPGFHAGLRELTQRHGTLLCLDEAHTFQFAYGGLVNAWQLESDFVVAGKGFGSGVTFGAYGMSGAVADFYARHGDVDIGPRGIATGGTTYATALAMAAARAVLEEVLTPGAYTHVRGLGSLLADGLDRQFERRGLPWKAFRAGPRSGFCLAPTLPKNGIEAARSLDFELIDARRVYMANRGIWDAVAAAGPQAALAHAARDIERYVAAAGEFLDAVLD
;
A
#
# COMPACT_ATOMS: atom_id res chain seq x y z
N MET A 1 -10.87 24.64 -15.23
CA MET A 1 -10.71 25.29 -13.91
C MET A 1 -9.77 24.45 -13.10
N ASP A 2 -8.66 25.02 -12.68
CA ASP A 2 -7.70 24.35 -11.82
C ASP A 2 -8.46 23.98 -10.53
N PRO A 3 -8.51 22.72 -10.07
CA PRO A 3 -9.16 22.37 -8.83
C PRO A 3 -8.30 22.90 -7.67
N THR A 4 -8.50 24.16 -7.34
CA THR A 4 -7.80 24.79 -6.23
C THR A 4 -8.17 24.10 -4.94
N VAL A 5 -7.16 23.60 -4.24
CA VAL A 5 -7.29 23.12 -2.85
C VAL A 5 -7.97 24.22 -2.04
N SER A 6 -9.10 23.88 -1.43
CA SER A 6 -9.86 24.82 -0.62
C SER A 6 -9.58 24.57 0.86
N THR A 7 -8.54 25.21 1.38
CA THR A 7 -8.23 25.23 2.81
C THR A 7 -8.50 26.58 3.47
N ASP A 8 -9.17 27.49 2.76
CA ASP A 8 -9.43 28.87 3.21
C ASP A 8 -10.26 28.94 4.49
N ARG A 9 -11.09 27.89 4.74
CA ARG A 9 -11.91 27.75 5.95
C ARG A 9 -11.14 27.21 7.16
N ILE A 10 -9.86 26.77 6.97
CA ILE A 10 -9.03 26.28 8.07
C ILE A 10 -8.36 27.47 8.77
N ASP A 11 -8.75 27.71 10.00
CA ASP A 11 -8.05 28.68 10.86
C ASP A 11 -6.70 28.11 11.30
N ARG A 12 -5.63 28.60 10.71
CA ARG A 12 -4.25 28.14 10.99
C ARG A 12 -3.81 28.37 12.43
N ARG A 13 -4.37 29.36 13.11
CA ARG A 13 -4.08 29.62 14.53
C ARG A 13 -4.75 28.57 15.41
N LYS A 14 -6.05 28.28 15.14
CA LYS A 14 -6.75 27.19 15.82
C LYS A 14 -6.08 25.86 15.56
N LEU A 15 -5.72 25.55 14.31
CA LEU A 15 -5.01 24.31 13.94
C LEU A 15 -3.71 24.15 14.74
N ALA A 16 -2.87 25.18 14.80
CA ALA A 16 -1.63 25.17 15.57
C ALA A 16 -1.88 25.00 17.09
N ALA A 17 -2.90 25.68 17.63
CA ALA A 17 -3.27 25.56 19.04
C ALA A 17 -3.80 24.16 19.38
N VAL A 18 -4.65 23.58 18.54
CA VAL A 18 -5.14 22.20 18.66
C VAL A 18 -3.96 21.23 18.63
N ARG A 19 -3.07 21.36 17.64
CA ARG A 19 -1.89 20.51 17.53
C ARG A 19 -1.03 20.56 18.80
N ALA A 20 -0.72 21.75 19.30
CA ALA A 20 0.12 21.90 20.50
C ALA A 20 -0.55 21.29 21.76
N ALA A 21 -1.87 21.50 21.92
CA ALA A 21 -2.62 20.94 23.03
C ALA A 21 -2.67 19.39 22.98
N GLU A 22 -2.89 18.83 21.79
CA GLU A 22 -2.95 17.38 21.58
C GLU A 22 -1.58 16.72 21.70
N ASP A 23 -0.50 17.33 21.22
CA ASP A 23 0.87 16.84 21.42
C ASP A 23 1.22 16.78 22.93
N ALA A 24 0.87 17.82 23.69
CA ALA A 24 1.08 17.83 25.14
C ALA A 24 0.23 16.75 25.87
N ALA A 25 -1.01 16.51 25.41
CA ALA A 25 -1.87 15.47 25.96
C ALA A 25 -1.31 14.08 25.63
N PHE A 26 -0.85 13.86 24.40
CA PHE A 26 -0.25 12.60 23.95
C PHE A 26 1.01 12.27 24.74
N ALA A 27 1.89 13.25 24.95
CA ALA A 27 3.10 13.07 25.74
C ALA A 27 2.81 12.65 27.20
N ARG A 28 1.76 13.20 27.82
CA ARG A 28 1.34 12.80 29.18
C ARG A 28 0.84 11.37 29.26
N ARG A 29 0.28 10.82 28.18
CA ARG A 29 -0.27 9.47 28.12
C ARG A 29 0.76 8.40 27.76
N THR A 30 1.91 8.78 27.21
CA THR A 30 2.91 7.88 26.60
C THR A 30 4.25 7.94 27.32
N VAL A 31 4.22 7.99 28.68
CA VAL A 31 5.43 8.14 29.52
C VAL A 31 6.35 6.93 29.43
N ARG A 32 5.79 5.70 29.47
CA ARG A 32 6.57 4.46 29.35
C ARG A 32 7.15 4.31 27.95
N SER A 33 6.38 4.65 26.91
CA SER A 33 6.86 4.69 25.53
C SER A 33 8.05 5.66 25.39
N THR A 34 7.99 6.83 26.04
CA THR A 34 9.08 7.80 26.06
C THR A 34 10.33 7.23 26.73
N ALA A 35 10.19 6.55 27.87
CA ALA A 35 11.30 5.91 28.58
C ALA A 35 11.92 4.76 27.76
N LEU A 36 11.10 3.93 27.11
CA LEU A 36 11.58 2.87 26.21
C LEU A 36 12.30 3.44 25.01
N ARG A 37 11.82 4.54 24.44
CA ARG A 37 12.51 5.22 23.34
C ARG A 37 13.90 5.71 23.74
N ALA A 38 14.04 6.29 24.94
CA ALA A 38 15.34 6.73 25.44
C ALA A 38 16.33 5.57 25.50
N ARG A 39 15.93 4.43 26.10
CA ARG A 39 16.72 3.20 26.14
C ARG A 39 17.04 2.65 24.76
N ALA A 40 16.03 2.62 23.86
CA ALA A 40 16.20 2.09 22.50
C ALA A 40 17.19 2.89 21.66
N ARG A 41 17.28 4.21 21.88
CA ARG A 41 18.24 5.10 21.16
C ARG A 41 19.69 4.81 21.45
N GLU A 42 20.01 4.08 22.50
CA GLU A 42 21.37 3.63 22.77
C GLU A 42 21.86 2.61 21.72
N HIS A 43 20.93 1.87 21.08
CA HIS A 43 21.27 0.78 20.15
C HIS A 43 20.53 0.86 18.80
N MET A 44 19.50 1.69 18.67
CA MET A 44 18.72 1.86 17.45
C MET A 44 18.57 3.33 17.08
N PRO A 45 18.92 3.74 15.85
CA PRO A 45 18.69 5.10 15.38
C PRO A 45 17.24 5.55 15.62
N ASN A 46 17.05 6.75 16.17
CA ASN A 46 15.72 7.30 16.52
C ASN A 46 14.91 6.47 17.54
N GLY A 47 15.48 5.38 18.09
CA GLY A 47 14.80 4.49 19.02
C GLY A 47 13.81 3.52 18.36
N VAL A 48 13.97 3.23 17.09
CA VAL A 48 13.08 2.32 16.34
C VAL A 48 13.88 1.33 15.50
N PRO A 49 13.38 0.10 15.27
CA PRO A 49 14.08 -0.90 14.48
C PRO A 49 14.11 -0.58 12.99
N MET A 50 13.27 0.34 12.52
CA MET A 50 13.19 0.80 11.14
C MET A 50 12.89 2.31 11.16
N THR A 51 13.73 3.12 10.51
CA THR A 51 13.65 4.60 10.57
C THR A 51 12.28 5.14 10.16
N TRP A 52 11.62 4.51 9.22
CA TRP A 52 10.28 4.88 8.78
C TRP A 52 9.27 4.92 9.94
N MET A 53 9.39 4.02 10.94
CA MET A 53 8.52 4.02 12.13
C MET A 53 8.60 5.30 12.96
N SER A 54 9.70 6.05 12.91
CA SER A 54 9.81 7.34 13.60
C SER A 54 9.37 8.52 12.74
N GLY A 55 9.48 8.40 11.41
CA GLY A 55 9.17 9.48 10.46
C GLY A 55 7.68 9.58 10.13
N LEU A 56 6.98 8.45 10.11
CA LEU A 56 5.58 8.38 9.67
C LEU A 56 4.61 9.24 10.47
N TYR A 57 4.83 9.37 11.78
CA TYR A 57 3.82 9.92 12.66
C TYR A 57 4.11 11.34 13.14
N ARG A 58 5.28 11.89 12.88
CA ARG A 58 5.73 13.21 13.36
C ARG A 58 5.42 13.49 14.84
N THR A 59 5.09 12.44 15.58
CA THR A 59 4.98 12.36 17.02
C THR A 59 5.99 11.34 17.51
N PRO A 60 6.45 11.38 18.76
CA PRO A 60 7.29 10.33 19.30
C PRO A 60 6.63 8.96 19.10
N PRO A 61 7.36 7.93 18.63
CA PRO A 61 6.77 6.60 18.44
C PRO A 61 6.33 6.02 19.77
N ILE A 62 5.15 5.40 19.79
CA ILE A 62 4.68 4.56 20.89
C ILE A 62 5.23 3.15 20.72
N TYR A 63 5.34 2.44 21.83
CA TYR A 63 5.75 1.03 21.86
C TYR A 63 4.54 0.16 22.14
N ILE A 64 4.37 -0.89 21.35
CA ILE A 64 3.16 -1.72 21.39
C ILE A 64 3.35 -2.88 22.38
N ASP A 65 2.30 -3.18 23.15
CA ASP A 65 2.21 -4.35 24.03
C ASP A 65 1.54 -5.53 23.27
N ARG A 66 0.33 -5.31 22.74
CA ARG A 66 -0.46 -6.35 22.07
C ARG A 66 -1.46 -5.76 21.07
N GLY A 67 -2.01 -6.63 20.23
CA GLY A 67 -3.12 -6.31 19.32
C GLY A 67 -4.17 -7.42 19.32
N ALA A 68 -5.45 -7.06 19.22
CA ALA A 68 -6.56 -8.00 19.10
C ALA A 68 -7.70 -7.40 18.26
N GLY A 69 -8.21 -8.14 17.29
CA GLY A 69 -9.27 -7.65 16.40
C GLY A 69 -8.87 -6.39 15.66
N ALA A 70 -9.67 -5.33 15.77
CA ALA A 70 -9.43 -4.05 15.11
C ALA A 70 -8.57 -3.07 15.94
N ALA A 71 -8.07 -3.47 17.10
CA ALA A 71 -7.38 -2.57 18.02
C ALA A 71 -6.05 -3.11 18.49
N PHE A 72 -5.16 -2.20 18.91
CA PHE A 72 -3.93 -2.54 19.61
C PHE A 72 -3.79 -1.70 20.89
N THR A 73 -2.96 -2.17 21.81
CA THR A 73 -2.67 -1.51 23.09
C THR A 73 -1.18 -1.20 23.16
N ASP A 74 -0.83 0.03 23.54
CA ASP A 74 0.56 0.41 23.79
C ASP A 74 1.03 -0.04 25.21
N VAL A 75 2.31 0.12 25.46
CA VAL A 75 2.92 -0.24 26.75
C VAL A 75 2.44 0.65 27.91
N ASP A 76 1.85 1.79 27.62
CA ASP A 76 1.25 2.71 28.57
C ASP A 76 -0.18 2.31 28.93
N GLY A 77 -0.75 1.30 28.26
CA GLY A 77 -2.11 0.81 28.46
C GLY A 77 -3.18 1.54 27.64
N ASN A 78 -2.78 2.42 26.72
CA ASN A 78 -3.74 3.10 25.83
C ASN A 78 -4.16 2.14 24.72
N GLU A 79 -5.46 2.05 24.46
CA GLU A 79 -6.03 1.28 23.37
C GLU A 79 -6.36 2.19 22.17
N TYR A 80 -6.08 1.70 20.98
CA TYR A 80 -6.30 2.40 19.72
C TYR A 80 -7.02 1.51 18.72
N LEU A 81 -8.15 1.95 18.17
CA LEU A 81 -8.73 1.40 16.95
C LEU A 81 -7.83 1.72 15.76
N ASP A 82 -7.42 0.72 15.02
CA ASP A 82 -6.41 0.88 13.96
C ASP A 82 -7.03 1.09 12.57
N PHE A 83 -7.09 2.33 12.12
CA PHE A 83 -7.45 2.71 10.75
C PHE A 83 -6.25 2.88 9.81
N ASN A 84 -5.02 2.72 10.32
CA ASN A 84 -3.82 2.58 9.50
C ASN A 84 -3.62 1.14 9.01
N VAL A 85 -4.14 0.16 9.76
CA VAL A 85 -4.10 -1.27 9.45
C VAL A 85 -2.66 -1.75 9.17
N CYS A 86 -1.69 -1.19 9.94
CA CYS A 86 -0.25 -1.40 9.73
C CYS A 86 0.15 -1.20 8.25
N ASP A 87 -0.30 -0.12 7.62
CA ASP A 87 -0.12 0.15 6.20
C ASP A 87 -0.59 -1.02 5.31
N LEU A 88 -1.82 -1.47 5.55
CA LEU A 88 -2.54 -2.55 4.85
C LEU A 88 -2.02 -3.97 5.11
N SER A 89 -0.99 -4.17 5.91
CA SER A 89 -0.49 -5.52 6.19
C SER A 89 -1.36 -6.28 7.21
N MET A 90 -2.20 -5.58 7.99
CA MET A 90 -3.11 -6.15 8.99
C MET A 90 -4.60 -6.00 8.63
N THR A 91 -4.93 -6.05 7.35
CA THR A 91 -6.32 -5.94 6.85
C THR A 91 -7.30 -6.92 7.49
N ILE A 92 -6.82 -8.08 7.92
CA ILE A 92 -7.64 -9.09 8.61
C ILE A 92 -7.82 -8.81 10.12
N GLY A 93 -7.11 -7.81 10.66
CA GLY A 93 -7.06 -7.52 12.10
C GLY A 93 -5.98 -8.32 12.84
N PHE A 94 -5.75 -7.94 14.09
CA PHE A 94 -4.73 -8.52 14.96
C PHE A 94 -5.18 -9.84 15.59
N GLY A 95 -4.24 -10.77 15.76
CA GLY A 95 -4.48 -12.01 16.54
C GLY A 95 -5.52 -12.94 15.90
N ASN A 96 -5.66 -12.94 14.56
CA ASN A 96 -6.59 -13.82 13.88
C ASN A 96 -6.33 -15.30 14.23
N ALA A 97 -7.35 -16.01 14.71
CA ALA A 97 -7.21 -17.36 15.27
C ALA A 97 -6.76 -18.40 14.24
N ALA A 98 -7.24 -18.33 12.99
CA ALA A 98 -6.85 -19.25 11.92
C ALA A 98 -5.34 -19.11 11.62
N VAL A 99 -4.87 -17.88 11.46
CA VAL A 99 -3.46 -17.58 11.18
C VAL A 99 -2.56 -17.96 12.35
N ALA A 100 -2.94 -17.57 13.59
CA ALA A 100 -2.18 -17.92 14.80
C ALA A 100 -2.03 -19.43 14.97
N SER A 101 -3.11 -20.19 14.71
CA SER A 101 -3.10 -21.65 14.76
C SER A 101 -2.21 -22.26 13.67
N ALA A 102 -2.26 -21.76 12.44
CA ALA A 102 -1.43 -22.21 11.35
C ALA A 102 0.06 -21.98 11.64
N LEU A 103 0.41 -20.77 12.11
CA LEU A 103 1.77 -20.41 12.51
C LEU A 103 2.29 -21.32 13.63
N ALA A 104 1.49 -21.56 14.70
CA ALA A 104 1.87 -22.40 15.81
C ALA A 104 2.09 -23.87 15.39
N ARG A 105 1.26 -24.41 14.50
CA ARG A 105 1.43 -25.75 13.93
C ARG A 105 2.71 -25.84 13.09
N GLN A 106 2.92 -24.89 12.19
CA GLN A 106 4.08 -24.91 11.29
C GLN A 106 5.39 -24.67 12.05
N ALA A 107 5.42 -23.79 13.05
CA ALA A 107 6.61 -23.54 13.85
C ALA A 107 7.15 -24.81 14.55
N ARG A 108 6.26 -25.72 14.97
CA ARG A 108 6.63 -27.02 15.58
C ARG A 108 7.18 -28.02 14.56
N ARG A 109 6.88 -27.85 13.27
CA ARG A 109 7.36 -28.72 12.18
C ARG A 109 8.63 -28.20 11.51
N GLY A 110 9.01 -26.95 11.82
CA GLY A 110 10.13 -26.23 11.21
C GLY A 110 9.65 -25.01 10.44
N THR A 111 10.41 -23.93 10.54
CA THR A 111 10.01 -22.62 9.97
C THR A 111 10.49 -22.41 8.54
N HIS A 112 11.61 -23.06 8.17
CA HIS A 112 12.27 -22.88 6.87
C HIS A 112 13.12 -24.08 6.50
N PHE A 113 13.10 -24.46 5.21
CA PHE A 113 13.84 -25.64 4.71
C PHE A 113 14.66 -25.36 3.43
N LEU A 114 14.44 -24.22 2.77
CA LEU A 114 14.91 -23.91 1.41
C LEU A 114 14.49 -25.00 0.38
N LEU A 115 13.40 -25.68 0.68
CA LEU A 115 12.74 -26.69 -0.14
C LEU A 115 11.24 -26.41 -0.16
N PRO A 116 10.54 -26.70 -1.27
CA PRO A 116 9.11 -26.45 -1.37
C PRO A 116 8.31 -27.38 -0.45
N GLY A 117 7.20 -26.86 0.08
CA GLY A 117 6.21 -27.62 0.83
C GLY A 117 4.85 -27.55 0.15
N GLU A 118 3.91 -28.40 0.60
CA GLU A 118 2.55 -28.50 0.06
C GLU A 118 1.77 -27.16 0.19
N ASP A 119 1.99 -26.39 1.27
CA ASP A 119 1.35 -25.09 1.44
C ASP A 119 1.71 -24.09 0.33
N ALA A 120 2.91 -24.16 -0.24
CA ALA A 120 3.30 -23.32 -1.36
C ALA A 120 2.50 -23.64 -2.62
N ILE A 121 2.21 -24.93 -2.86
CA ILE A 121 1.36 -25.37 -3.97
C ILE A 121 -0.05 -24.85 -3.78
N ALA A 122 -0.64 -25.06 -2.59
CA ALA A 122 -1.98 -24.61 -2.27
C ALA A 122 -2.13 -23.08 -2.39
N VAL A 123 -1.15 -22.31 -1.92
CA VAL A 123 -1.15 -20.85 -2.08
C VAL A 123 -1.10 -20.44 -3.55
N ALA A 124 -0.28 -21.08 -4.37
CA ALA A 124 -0.20 -20.79 -5.80
C ALA A 124 -1.51 -21.11 -6.52
N GLU A 125 -2.15 -22.24 -6.22
CA GLU A 125 -3.46 -22.63 -6.77
C GLU A 125 -4.57 -21.63 -6.39
N LEU A 126 -4.63 -21.22 -5.10
CA LEU A 126 -5.59 -20.23 -4.62
C LEU A 126 -5.41 -18.88 -5.29
N LEU A 127 -4.19 -18.44 -5.47
CA LEU A 127 -3.89 -17.19 -6.16
C LEU A 127 -4.21 -17.29 -7.66
N ALA A 128 -3.87 -18.39 -8.30
CA ALA A 128 -4.19 -18.64 -9.70
C ALA A 128 -5.71 -18.57 -9.95
N GLN A 129 -6.48 -19.26 -9.10
CA GLN A 129 -7.94 -19.25 -9.18
C GLN A 129 -8.55 -17.86 -8.96
N ARG A 130 -8.02 -17.07 -8.00
CA ARG A 130 -8.59 -15.78 -7.61
C ARG A 130 -8.22 -14.65 -8.55
N VAL A 131 -6.99 -14.64 -9.05
CA VAL A 131 -6.41 -13.51 -9.82
C VAL A 131 -6.43 -13.78 -11.32
N GLY A 132 -6.58 -15.04 -11.73
CA GLY A 132 -6.57 -15.44 -13.13
C GLY A 132 -5.16 -15.41 -13.77
N ARG A 133 -4.11 -15.46 -12.97
CA ARG A 133 -2.73 -15.66 -13.45
C ARG A 133 -2.31 -17.09 -13.11
N PRO A 134 -1.94 -17.92 -14.11
CA PRO A 134 -1.80 -19.37 -13.89
C PRO A 134 -0.56 -19.78 -13.10
N HIS A 135 0.48 -18.96 -13.05
CA HIS A 135 1.76 -19.29 -12.44
C HIS A 135 2.19 -18.23 -11.43
N TRP A 136 2.76 -18.65 -10.30
CA TRP A 136 3.15 -17.79 -9.19
C TRP A 136 4.55 -18.12 -8.66
N GLN A 137 5.25 -17.07 -8.27
CA GLN A 137 6.50 -17.12 -7.51
C GLN A 137 6.37 -16.24 -6.25
N PHE A 138 7.18 -16.57 -5.24
CA PHE A 138 7.05 -15.94 -3.91
C PHE A 138 8.32 -15.21 -3.52
N THR A 139 8.16 -14.14 -2.77
CA THR A 139 9.22 -13.27 -2.25
C THR A 139 8.93 -12.89 -0.80
N LEU A 140 9.78 -12.01 -0.19
CA LEU A 140 9.55 -11.51 1.16
C LEU A 140 8.57 -10.33 1.22
N SER A 141 8.37 -9.64 0.11
CA SER A 141 7.55 -8.42 0.02
C SER A 141 7.21 -8.10 -1.44
N ALA A 142 6.22 -7.24 -1.67
CA ALA A 142 5.96 -6.71 -3.00
C ALA A 142 7.18 -5.98 -3.60
N THR A 143 8.01 -5.34 -2.78
CA THR A 143 9.30 -4.79 -3.22
C THR A 143 10.17 -5.85 -3.88
N GLY A 144 10.36 -7.00 -3.21
CA GLY A 144 11.11 -8.13 -3.78
C GLY A 144 10.46 -8.66 -5.06
N ALA A 145 9.13 -8.73 -5.11
CA ALA A 145 8.41 -9.15 -6.31
C ALA A 145 8.64 -8.18 -7.49
N ASN A 146 8.60 -6.87 -7.26
CA ASN A 146 8.89 -5.88 -8.30
C ASN A 146 10.34 -5.95 -8.81
N VAL A 147 11.31 -6.23 -7.93
CA VAL A 147 12.72 -6.48 -8.35
C VAL A 147 12.79 -7.64 -9.33
N GLU A 148 12.14 -8.77 -8.99
CA GLU A 148 12.16 -9.96 -9.85
C GLU A 148 11.43 -9.71 -11.18
N VAL A 149 10.26 -9.07 -11.14
CA VAL A 149 9.48 -8.73 -12.34
C VAL A 149 10.26 -7.84 -13.30
N ILE A 150 10.90 -6.78 -12.81
CA ILE A 150 11.72 -5.88 -13.65
C ILE A 150 12.87 -6.65 -14.29
N ARG A 151 13.56 -7.51 -13.52
CA ARG A 151 14.66 -8.35 -14.03
C ARG A 151 14.21 -9.29 -15.14
N VAL A 152 13.09 -9.99 -14.91
CA VAL A 152 12.50 -10.89 -15.90
C VAL A 152 12.07 -10.14 -17.15
N ALA A 153 11.40 -9.01 -17.00
CA ALA A 153 10.94 -8.20 -18.12
C ALA A 153 12.11 -7.72 -19.00
N ARG A 154 13.18 -7.25 -18.38
CA ARG A 154 14.41 -6.86 -19.10
C ARG A 154 15.04 -8.01 -19.85
N PHE A 155 15.17 -9.18 -19.21
CA PHE A 155 15.76 -10.36 -19.84
C PHE A 155 14.90 -10.85 -21.00
N MET A 156 13.58 -10.92 -20.81
CA MET A 156 12.64 -11.40 -21.82
C MET A 156 12.58 -10.50 -23.07
N THR A 157 12.65 -9.19 -22.85
CA THR A 157 12.52 -8.20 -23.95
C THR A 157 13.86 -7.77 -24.54
N GLY A 158 14.96 -7.94 -23.82
CA GLY A 158 16.27 -7.37 -24.17
C GLY A 158 16.36 -5.87 -24.01
N ARG A 159 15.34 -5.21 -23.41
CA ARG A 159 15.23 -3.77 -23.25
C ARG A 159 15.60 -3.35 -21.83
N GLN A 160 15.89 -2.06 -21.61
CA GLN A 160 16.42 -1.58 -20.33
C GLN A 160 15.44 -0.70 -19.54
N LYS A 161 14.62 0.09 -20.21
CA LYS A 161 13.78 1.09 -19.54
C LYS A 161 12.52 0.47 -18.92
N ILE A 162 12.05 1.11 -17.87
CA ILE A 162 10.72 0.90 -17.29
C ILE A 162 9.93 2.21 -17.33
N VAL A 163 8.62 2.13 -17.44
CA VAL A 163 7.69 3.25 -17.28
C VAL A 163 6.93 3.06 -15.99
N ILE A 164 6.82 4.13 -15.20
CA ILE A 164 6.02 4.22 -13.97
C ILE A 164 5.15 5.48 -14.01
N PHE A 165 4.15 5.58 -13.14
CA PHE A 165 3.26 6.73 -13.12
C PHE A 165 3.52 7.64 -11.93
N GLY A 166 3.51 8.96 -12.13
CA GLY A 166 3.71 9.94 -11.05
C GLY A 166 2.68 9.79 -9.94
N GLY A 167 3.13 9.77 -8.69
CA GLY A 167 2.29 9.51 -7.51
C GLY A 167 2.23 8.04 -7.06
N HIS A 168 2.96 7.16 -7.74
CA HIS A 168 3.10 5.74 -7.42
C HIS A 168 3.95 5.46 -6.18
N TYR A 169 3.87 4.20 -5.71
CA TYR A 169 4.89 3.62 -4.84
C TYR A 169 5.02 2.12 -5.10
N HIS A 170 6.19 1.67 -5.53
CA HIS A 170 6.46 0.28 -5.89
C HIS A 170 7.50 -0.39 -4.98
N GLY A 171 7.68 0.17 -3.78
CA GLY A 171 8.62 -0.36 -2.80
C GLY A 171 9.99 0.34 -2.82
N HIS A 172 10.92 -0.21 -2.07
CA HIS A 172 12.23 0.37 -1.78
C HIS A 172 13.26 -0.07 -2.84
N LEU A 173 12.98 0.27 -4.11
CA LEU A 173 13.88 0.06 -5.24
C LEU A 173 14.37 1.40 -5.75
N ASP A 174 15.67 1.57 -5.90
CA ASP A 174 16.26 2.82 -6.40
C ASP A 174 15.68 3.23 -7.75
N GLU A 175 15.39 2.25 -8.62
CA GLU A 175 14.81 2.48 -9.96
C GLU A 175 13.36 2.96 -9.94
N THR A 176 12.62 2.73 -8.86
CA THR A 176 11.24 3.20 -8.70
C THR A 176 11.10 4.39 -7.74
N LEU A 177 12.16 4.73 -7.01
CA LEU A 177 12.24 5.95 -6.22
C LEU A 177 12.67 7.12 -7.14
N VAL A 178 11.79 7.43 -8.09
CA VAL A 178 12.01 8.38 -9.16
C VAL A 178 10.76 9.25 -9.33
N ARG A 179 10.98 10.56 -9.49
CA ARG A 179 9.91 11.52 -9.78
C ARG A 179 10.18 12.25 -11.10
N GLU A 180 9.16 12.85 -11.65
CA GLU A 180 9.30 13.76 -12.79
C GLU A 180 9.64 15.15 -12.28
N GLU A 181 10.61 15.80 -12.91
CA GLU A 181 10.99 17.18 -12.66
C GLU A 181 11.37 17.84 -13.98
N GLN A 182 10.64 18.86 -14.39
CA GLN A 182 10.88 19.62 -15.63
C GLN A 182 11.02 18.74 -16.89
N GLY A 183 10.18 17.74 -17.03
CA GLY A 183 10.18 16.80 -18.16
C GLY A 183 11.25 15.72 -18.09
N ARG A 184 11.93 15.54 -16.97
CA ARG A 184 12.98 14.54 -16.77
C ARG A 184 12.69 13.67 -15.55
N SER A 185 13.12 12.43 -15.64
CA SER A 185 13.11 11.53 -14.49
C SER A 185 14.33 11.78 -13.60
N VAL A 186 14.12 12.06 -12.33
CA VAL A 186 15.18 12.32 -11.34
C VAL A 186 14.98 11.42 -10.11
N ALA A 187 16.08 11.08 -9.44
CA ALA A 187 16.02 10.30 -8.20
C ALA A 187 15.24 11.06 -7.12
N ASP A 188 14.34 10.37 -6.42
CA ASP A 188 13.45 10.92 -5.40
C ASP A 188 13.83 10.42 -4.00
N GLY A 189 14.98 10.84 -3.54
CA GLY A 189 15.45 10.52 -2.20
C GLY A 189 16.95 10.78 -1.99
N ALA A 190 17.32 11.10 -0.76
CA ALA A 190 18.70 11.26 -0.38
C ALA A 190 19.41 9.89 -0.35
N GLY A 191 20.64 9.85 -0.83
CA GLY A 191 21.46 8.63 -0.86
C GLY A 191 21.26 7.72 -2.07
N LEU A 192 20.33 8.06 -2.97
CA LEU A 192 20.19 7.37 -4.25
C LEU A 192 21.33 7.74 -5.20
N ALA A 193 21.81 6.78 -5.99
CA ALA A 193 22.84 7.05 -6.97
C ALA A 193 22.34 8.04 -8.04
N PRO A 194 23.14 9.00 -8.51
CA PRO A 194 22.70 9.96 -9.55
C PRO A 194 22.16 9.30 -10.82
N GLY A 195 22.62 8.08 -11.13
CA GLY A 195 22.18 7.30 -12.29
C GLY A 195 20.95 6.40 -12.04
N SER A 196 20.39 6.33 -10.83
CA SER A 196 19.29 5.41 -10.51
C SER A 196 18.03 5.64 -11.37
N ALA A 197 17.77 6.89 -11.77
CA ALA A 197 16.67 7.26 -12.63
C ALA A 197 16.93 7.05 -14.14
N ALA A 198 18.15 6.66 -14.57
CA ALA A 198 18.55 6.66 -15.98
C ALA A 198 17.70 5.73 -16.87
N HIS A 199 17.15 4.67 -16.28
CA HIS A 199 16.34 3.69 -17.00
C HIS A 199 14.85 3.75 -16.62
N THR A 200 14.40 4.84 -15.98
CA THR A 200 13.00 4.98 -15.56
C THR A 200 12.39 6.21 -16.21
N VAL A 201 11.22 6.04 -16.81
CA VAL A 201 10.41 7.12 -17.36
C VAL A 201 9.17 7.29 -16.48
N VAL A 202 8.93 8.50 -16.00
CA VAL A 202 7.74 8.83 -15.22
C VAL A 202 6.74 9.54 -16.12
N VAL A 203 5.50 9.03 -16.16
CA VAL A 203 4.39 9.63 -16.93
C VAL A 203 3.21 9.95 -16.01
N PRO A 204 2.33 10.91 -16.37
CA PRO A 204 1.12 11.14 -15.58
C PRO A 204 0.16 9.95 -15.67
N PHE A 205 -0.46 9.58 -14.55
CA PHE A 205 -1.55 8.59 -14.55
C PHE A 205 -2.75 9.15 -15.32
N ASN A 206 -3.49 8.29 -16.02
CA ASN A 206 -4.60 8.65 -16.91
C ASN A 206 -4.18 9.39 -18.21
N ASP A 207 -2.90 9.52 -18.53
CA ASP A 207 -2.43 10.12 -19.79
C ASP A 207 -1.87 9.06 -20.75
N LEU A 208 -2.75 8.44 -21.54
CA LEU A 208 -2.37 7.45 -22.57
C LEU A 208 -1.49 8.07 -23.67
N GLY A 209 -1.63 9.37 -23.96
CA GLY A 209 -0.79 10.05 -24.94
C GLY A 209 0.67 10.20 -24.48
N ALA A 210 0.88 10.53 -23.20
CA ALA A 210 2.22 10.54 -22.61
C ALA A 210 2.84 9.14 -22.59
N LEU A 211 2.03 8.13 -22.26
CA LEU A 211 2.47 6.73 -22.30
C LEU A 211 2.90 6.32 -23.71
N GLU A 212 2.08 6.57 -24.72
CA GLU A 212 2.40 6.21 -26.11
C GLU A 212 3.71 6.85 -26.58
N ARG A 213 3.90 8.15 -26.29
CA ARG A 213 5.17 8.83 -26.59
C ARG A 213 6.37 8.18 -25.92
N SER A 214 6.21 7.71 -24.67
CA SER A 214 7.30 7.06 -23.93
C SER A 214 7.63 5.66 -24.47
N LEU A 215 6.66 4.98 -25.10
CA LEU A 215 6.84 3.64 -25.68
C LEU A 215 7.37 3.69 -27.14
N ALA A 216 7.23 4.82 -27.82
CA ALA A 216 7.54 4.95 -29.25
C ALA A 216 9.00 4.60 -29.60
N GLY A 217 9.95 4.77 -28.66
CA GLY A 217 11.36 4.42 -28.86
C GLY A 217 11.66 2.91 -28.90
N GLY A 218 10.72 2.06 -28.51
CA GLY A 218 10.87 0.59 -28.53
C GLY A 218 11.90 0.05 -27.52
N ASP A 219 12.35 0.83 -26.53
CA ASP A 219 13.40 0.48 -25.57
C ASP A 219 12.86 0.26 -24.14
N VAL A 220 11.52 0.26 -23.97
CA VAL A 220 10.83 0.02 -22.70
C VAL A 220 10.55 -1.48 -22.53
N ALA A 221 11.09 -2.07 -21.47
CA ALA A 221 10.89 -3.47 -21.11
C ALA A 221 9.53 -3.69 -20.43
N LEU A 222 9.14 -2.77 -19.54
CA LEU A 222 8.01 -2.93 -18.63
C LEU A 222 7.30 -1.60 -18.38
N VAL A 223 5.98 -1.63 -18.39
CA VAL A 223 5.16 -0.63 -17.69
C VAL A 223 4.76 -1.25 -16.35
N LEU A 224 5.11 -0.58 -15.24
CA LEU A 224 4.77 -0.97 -13.88
C LEU A 224 3.80 0.06 -13.30
N THR A 225 2.64 -0.37 -12.87
CA THR A 225 1.60 0.51 -12.33
C THR A 225 0.75 -0.16 -11.26
N GLU A 226 0.19 0.64 -10.37
CA GLU A 226 -0.95 0.21 -9.54
C GLU A 226 -2.23 0.20 -10.39
N PRO A 227 -3.24 -0.64 -10.11
CA PRO A 227 -4.57 -0.52 -10.75
C PRO A 227 -5.27 0.82 -10.49
N ALA A 228 -5.08 1.39 -9.32
CA ALA A 228 -5.40 2.76 -8.94
C ALA A 228 -4.25 3.27 -8.07
N LEU A 229 -3.83 4.53 -8.20
CA LEU A 229 -2.79 5.08 -7.33
C LEU A 229 -3.32 5.20 -5.90
N THR A 230 -2.53 4.77 -4.93
CA THR A 230 -2.99 4.64 -3.54
C THR A 230 -2.05 5.23 -2.50
N ASN A 231 -0.96 5.85 -2.91
CA ASN A 231 0.02 6.50 -2.02
C ASN A 231 -0.04 8.04 -2.01
N CYS A 232 -0.93 8.62 -2.82
CA CYS A 232 -1.13 10.06 -2.94
C CYS A 232 -2.64 10.42 -2.86
N ASN A 233 -3.32 10.14 -1.77
CA ASN A 233 -4.78 9.91 -1.75
C ASN A 233 -5.11 8.64 -2.56
N VAL A 234 -6.25 8.63 -3.23
CA VAL A 234 -6.56 7.61 -4.22
C VAL A 234 -6.86 8.30 -5.56
N VAL A 235 -6.16 7.87 -6.61
CA VAL A 235 -6.45 8.28 -7.98
C VAL A 235 -7.02 7.07 -8.73
N LEU A 236 -8.27 7.18 -9.13
CA LEU A 236 -8.94 6.13 -9.91
C LEU A 236 -8.61 6.25 -11.39
N PRO A 237 -8.59 5.13 -12.14
CA PRO A 237 -8.44 5.17 -13.58
C PRO A 237 -9.66 5.84 -14.22
N GLU A 238 -9.42 6.70 -15.21
CA GLU A 238 -10.48 7.23 -16.08
C GLU A 238 -11.05 6.08 -16.95
N PRO A 239 -12.31 6.18 -17.39
CA PRO A 239 -12.91 5.18 -18.26
C PRO A 239 -12.04 4.91 -19.50
N GLY A 240 -11.73 3.64 -19.75
CA GLY A 240 -10.90 3.20 -20.87
C GLY A 240 -9.39 3.24 -20.63
N PHE A 241 -8.90 3.79 -19.53
CA PHE A 241 -7.46 3.91 -19.27
C PHE A 241 -6.76 2.55 -19.29
N HIS A 242 -7.23 1.55 -18.56
CA HIS A 242 -6.59 0.23 -18.51
C HIS A 242 -6.67 -0.52 -19.84
N ALA A 243 -7.76 -0.38 -20.60
CA ALA A 243 -7.87 -0.96 -21.92
C ALA A 243 -6.83 -0.35 -22.88
N GLY A 244 -6.72 0.99 -22.90
CA GLY A 244 -5.70 1.69 -23.69
C GLY A 244 -4.27 1.39 -23.25
N LEU A 245 -4.04 1.29 -21.94
CA LEU A 245 -2.76 0.87 -21.36
C LEU A 245 -2.33 -0.50 -21.89
N ARG A 246 -3.24 -1.49 -21.86
CA ARG A 246 -2.98 -2.84 -22.37
C ARG A 246 -2.74 -2.83 -23.88
N GLU A 247 -3.56 -2.14 -24.63
CA GLU A 247 -3.40 -2.02 -26.08
C GLU A 247 -2.04 -1.43 -26.46
N LEU A 248 -1.64 -0.32 -25.82
CA LEU A 248 -0.35 0.33 -26.08
C LEU A 248 0.83 -0.59 -25.72
N THR A 249 0.79 -1.26 -24.57
CA THR A 249 1.88 -2.16 -24.16
C THR A 249 2.01 -3.35 -25.13
N GLN A 250 0.90 -3.93 -25.59
CA GLN A 250 0.91 -4.99 -26.60
C GLN A 250 1.46 -4.51 -27.95
N ARG A 251 0.98 -3.36 -28.43
CA ARG A 251 1.41 -2.78 -29.72
C ARG A 251 2.91 -2.52 -29.78
N HIS A 252 3.50 -2.08 -28.67
CA HIS A 252 4.93 -1.78 -28.56
C HIS A 252 5.78 -2.97 -28.09
N GLY A 253 5.18 -4.15 -27.84
CA GLY A 253 5.90 -5.32 -27.34
C GLY A 253 6.57 -5.06 -25.98
N THR A 254 5.94 -4.23 -25.16
CA THR A 254 6.33 -3.91 -23.78
C THR A 254 5.49 -4.75 -22.83
N LEU A 255 6.09 -5.30 -21.77
CA LEU A 255 5.36 -6.07 -20.79
C LEU A 255 4.61 -5.12 -19.81
N LEU A 256 3.50 -5.60 -19.26
CA LEU A 256 2.67 -4.87 -18.29
C LEU A 256 2.66 -5.60 -16.96
N CYS A 257 3.01 -4.90 -15.88
CA CYS A 257 2.84 -5.37 -14.51
C CYS A 257 1.82 -4.49 -13.76
N LEU A 258 0.84 -5.13 -13.13
CA LEU A 258 -0.10 -4.51 -12.20
C LEU A 258 0.32 -4.82 -10.76
N ASP A 259 0.76 -3.79 -10.03
CA ASP A 259 1.18 -3.90 -8.64
C ASP A 259 -0.04 -3.72 -7.72
N GLU A 260 -0.49 -4.84 -7.17
CA GLU A 260 -1.61 -4.93 -6.25
C GLU A 260 -1.19 -4.98 -4.77
N ALA A 261 0.00 -4.53 -4.42
CA ALA A 261 0.44 -4.53 -3.02
C ALA A 261 -0.59 -3.88 -2.07
N HIS A 262 -1.27 -2.82 -2.53
CA HIS A 262 -2.37 -2.18 -1.81
C HIS A 262 -3.75 -2.70 -2.24
N THR A 263 -3.98 -2.78 -3.52
CA THR A 263 -5.31 -2.93 -4.10
C THR A 263 -5.84 -4.36 -4.04
N PHE A 264 -5.00 -5.35 -3.79
CA PHE A 264 -5.44 -6.72 -3.51
C PHE A 264 -6.37 -6.81 -2.29
N GLN A 265 -6.21 -5.88 -1.33
CA GLN A 265 -7.05 -5.80 -0.15
C GLN A 265 -8.45 -5.20 -0.44
N PHE A 266 -8.68 -4.67 -1.64
CA PHE A 266 -9.90 -3.91 -1.97
C PHE A 266 -11.02 -4.76 -2.53
N ALA A 267 -10.71 -5.90 -3.12
CA ALA A 267 -11.69 -6.82 -3.69
C ALA A 267 -11.20 -8.27 -3.66
N TYR A 268 -12.10 -9.22 -3.78
CA TYR A 268 -11.76 -10.64 -3.90
C TYR A 268 -10.97 -10.91 -5.20
N GLY A 269 -9.74 -11.40 -5.06
CA GLY A 269 -8.80 -11.54 -6.17
C GLY A 269 -8.18 -10.22 -6.64
N GLY A 270 -8.25 -9.16 -5.83
CA GLY A 270 -7.73 -7.84 -6.13
C GLY A 270 -8.58 -7.03 -7.11
N LEU A 271 -8.14 -5.83 -7.43
CA LEU A 271 -8.77 -5.02 -8.46
C LEU A 271 -8.53 -5.60 -9.87
N VAL A 272 -7.44 -6.34 -10.07
CA VAL A 272 -7.18 -7.06 -11.32
C VAL A 272 -8.35 -7.99 -11.65
N ASN A 273 -8.79 -8.80 -10.70
CA ASN A 273 -9.95 -9.67 -10.90
C ASN A 273 -11.26 -8.87 -10.95
N ALA A 274 -11.46 -7.93 -10.02
CA ALA A 274 -12.72 -7.18 -9.93
C ALA A 274 -13.00 -6.33 -11.17
N TRP A 275 -11.96 -5.81 -11.82
CA TRP A 275 -12.05 -4.98 -13.03
C TRP A 275 -11.69 -5.75 -14.31
N GLN A 276 -11.42 -7.07 -14.21
CA GLN A 276 -11.07 -7.95 -15.35
C GLN A 276 -9.87 -7.39 -16.14
N LEU A 277 -8.83 -6.97 -15.42
CA LEU A 277 -7.65 -6.36 -16.03
C LEU A 277 -6.69 -7.42 -16.59
N GLU A 278 -6.18 -7.17 -17.78
CA GLU A 278 -5.15 -7.99 -18.41
C GLU A 278 -3.76 -7.43 -18.15
N SER A 279 -2.79 -8.30 -17.86
CA SER A 279 -1.36 -7.94 -17.70
C SER A 279 -0.49 -9.16 -17.88
N ASP A 280 0.81 -8.96 -18.03
CA ASP A 280 1.79 -10.03 -18.10
C ASP A 280 2.21 -10.47 -16.70
N PHE A 281 2.22 -9.53 -15.74
CA PHE A 281 2.48 -9.79 -14.33
C PHE A 281 1.46 -9.14 -13.42
N VAL A 282 1.27 -9.74 -12.25
CA VAL A 282 0.56 -9.16 -11.11
C VAL A 282 1.44 -9.33 -9.87
N VAL A 283 1.71 -8.25 -9.14
CA VAL A 283 2.43 -8.29 -7.88
C VAL A 283 1.44 -8.18 -6.72
N ALA A 284 1.68 -8.93 -5.66
CA ALA A 284 0.86 -8.93 -4.46
C ALA A 284 1.71 -9.05 -3.18
N GLY A 285 1.18 -8.53 -2.07
CA GLY A 285 1.88 -8.54 -0.79
C GLY A 285 1.01 -8.05 0.36
N LYS A 286 1.65 -7.52 1.42
CA LYS A 286 0.96 -6.93 2.59
C LYS A 286 -0.03 -7.89 3.26
N GLY A 287 -1.33 -7.69 3.12
CA GLY A 287 -2.37 -8.39 3.87
C GLY A 287 -2.40 -9.91 3.76
N PHE A 288 -1.80 -10.50 2.74
CA PHE A 288 -1.70 -11.97 2.64
C PHE A 288 -0.87 -12.62 3.73
N GLY A 289 0.20 -11.95 4.16
CA GLY A 289 1.08 -12.48 5.18
C GLY A 289 0.52 -12.31 6.58
N SER A 290 -0.49 -11.49 6.76
CA SER A 290 -1.02 -11.15 8.10
C SER A 290 0.09 -10.77 9.09
N GLY A 291 1.00 -9.87 8.65
CA GLY A 291 2.17 -9.47 9.43
C GLY A 291 3.39 -10.39 9.32
N VAL A 292 3.27 -11.57 8.74
CA VAL A 292 4.42 -12.40 8.34
C VAL A 292 4.96 -11.88 7.01
N THR A 293 6.29 -11.86 6.85
CA THR A 293 6.92 -11.41 5.62
C THR A 293 6.49 -12.26 4.42
N PHE A 294 5.82 -11.63 3.46
CA PHE A 294 5.27 -12.30 2.28
C PHE A 294 5.10 -11.34 1.12
N GLY A 295 5.48 -11.80 -0.05
CA GLY A 295 5.18 -11.18 -1.34
C GLY A 295 5.07 -12.26 -2.41
N ALA A 296 4.37 -11.96 -3.49
CA ALA A 296 4.20 -12.87 -4.61
C ALA A 296 4.09 -12.09 -5.92
N TYR A 297 4.43 -12.75 -7.02
CA TYR A 297 4.09 -12.27 -8.35
C TYR A 297 3.52 -13.40 -9.19
N GLY A 298 2.40 -13.11 -9.80
CA GLY A 298 1.74 -13.97 -10.77
C GLY A 298 2.16 -13.58 -12.19
N MET A 299 2.15 -14.53 -13.10
CA MET A 299 2.59 -14.32 -14.48
C MET A 299 1.68 -15.00 -15.50
N SER A 300 1.67 -14.46 -16.71
CA SER A 300 1.01 -15.06 -17.88
C SER A 300 1.70 -16.34 -18.33
N GLY A 301 1.00 -17.19 -19.11
CA GLY A 301 1.60 -18.39 -19.67
C GLY A 301 2.86 -18.14 -20.51
N ALA A 302 2.85 -17.07 -21.29
CA ALA A 302 4.02 -16.69 -22.10
C ALA A 302 5.26 -16.36 -21.26
N VAL A 303 5.08 -15.69 -20.13
CA VAL A 303 6.16 -15.41 -19.17
C VAL A 303 6.61 -16.71 -18.48
N ALA A 304 5.67 -17.55 -18.07
CA ALA A 304 5.99 -18.83 -17.43
C ALA A 304 6.75 -19.78 -18.35
N ASP A 305 6.37 -19.83 -19.64
CA ASP A 305 7.10 -20.59 -20.65
C ASP A 305 8.53 -20.07 -20.85
N PHE A 306 8.70 -18.74 -20.77
CA PHE A 306 10.04 -18.13 -20.82
C PHE A 306 10.84 -18.52 -19.57
N TYR A 307 10.22 -18.50 -18.39
CA TYR A 307 10.84 -18.97 -17.14
C TYR A 307 11.28 -20.42 -17.22
N ALA A 308 10.43 -21.31 -17.71
CA ALA A 308 10.72 -22.72 -17.82
C ALA A 308 11.95 -23.00 -18.72
N ARG A 309 12.18 -22.17 -19.75
CA ARG A 309 13.33 -22.30 -20.64
C ARG A 309 14.63 -21.70 -20.09
N HIS A 310 14.56 -20.77 -19.12
CA HIS A 310 15.71 -19.97 -18.70
C HIS A 310 15.94 -19.96 -17.19
N GLY A 311 15.00 -20.47 -16.38
CA GLY A 311 15.06 -20.44 -14.92
C GLY A 311 15.87 -21.58 -14.28
N ASP A 312 16.11 -22.65 -15.04
CA ASP A 312 16.75 -23.89 -14.57
C ASP A 312 18.29 -23.90 -14.75
N VAL A 313 18.84 -22.75 -15.00
CA VAL A 313 20.26 -22.64 -15.39
C VAL A 313 21.05 -22.10 -14.21
N ASP A 314 22.28 -22.60 -14.09
CA ASP A 314 23.30 -22.06 -13.19
C ASP A 314 23.28 -20.53 -13.17
N ILE A 315 23.42 -19.97 -11.97
CA ILE A 315 23.51 -18.53 -11.76
C ILE A 315 24.62 -17.95 -12.65
N GLY A 316 24.25 -17.46 -13.81
CA GLY A 316 25.19 -16.98 -14.81
C GLY A 316 24.50 -16.13 -15.89
N PRO A 317 25.26 -15.62 -16.87
CA PRO A 317 24.73 -14.66 -17.85
C PRO A 317 23.65 -15.20 -18.80
N ARG A 318 23.37 -16.51 -18.76
CA ARG A 318 22.36 -17.17 -19.61
C ARG A 318 21.09 -17.58 -18.90
N GLY A 319 21.00 -17.39 -17.58
CA GLY A 319 19.85 -17.77 -16.78
C GLY A 319 19.29 -16.60 -15.97
N ILE A 320 18.04 -16.71 -15.55
CA ILE A 320 17.42 -15.74 -14.66
C ILE A 320 17.73 -16.10 -13.21
N ALA A 321 18.54 -15.32 -12.53
CA ALA A 321 18.74 -15.44 -11.10
C ALA A 321 17.59 -14.74 -10.35
N THR A 322 16.53 -15.47 -10.03
CA THR A 322 15.44 -15.02 -9.16
C THR A 322 15.42 -15.83 -7.88
N GLY A 323 14.83 -15.26 -6.82
CA GLY A 323 14.74 -15.94 -5.53
C GLY A 323 15.75 -15.44 -4.49
N GLY A 324 15.54 -15.82 -3.24
CA GLY A 324 16.38 -15.49 -2.09
C GLY A 324 16.28 -16.55 -1.00
N THR A 325 17.30 -16.65 -0.15
CA THR A 325 17.44 -17.70 0.86
C THR A 325 16.19 -17.87 1.73
N THR A 326 15.51 -16.81 2.09
CA THR A 326 14.33 -16.82 2.97
C THR A 326 13.01 -16.59 2.22
N TYR A 327 13.01 -16.68 0.89
CA TYR A 327 11.78 -16.62 0.11
C TYR A 327 10.97 -17.90 0.32
N ALA A 328 9.64 -17.79 0.28
CA ALA A 328 8.71 -18.92 0.41
C ALA A 328 8.98 -19.80 1.65
N THR A 329 9.29 -19.20 2.80
CA THR A 329 9.49 -20.01 4.01
C THR A 329 8.24 -20.82 4.34
N ALA A 330 8.39 -22.02 4.88
CA ALA A 330 7.26 -22.86 5.27
C ALA A 330 6.29 -22.13 6.23
N LEU A 331 6.84 -21.28 7.12
CA LEU A 331 6.03 -20.47 8.02
C LEU A 331 5.18 -19.44 7.29
N ALA A 332 5.75 -18.73 6.31
CA ALA A 332 5.04 -17.74 5.51
C ALA A 332 3.96 -18.38 4.61
N MET A 333 4.27 -19.55 4.03
CA MET A 333 3.30 -20.31 3.21
C MET A 333 2.12 -20.80 4.05
N ALA A 334 2.36 -21.30 5.26
CA ALA A 334 1.29 -21.72 6.17
C ALA A 334 0.38 -20.56 6.59
N ALA A 335 0.97 -19.39 6.86
CA ALA A 335 0.19 -18.17 7.17
C ALA A 335 -0.64 -17.73 5.95
N ALA A 336 -0.02 -17.62 4.77
CA ALA A 336 -0.71 -17.18 3.55
C ALA A 336 -1.84 -18.14 3.15
N ARG A 337 -1.63 -19.45 3.29
CA ARG A 337 -2.66 -20.47 3.05
C ARG A 337 -3.86 -20.24 3.97
N ALA A 338 -3.64 -20.11 5.28
CA ALA A 338 -4.71 -19.88 6.25
C ALA A 338 -5.47 -18.57 5.97
N VAL A 339 -4.76 -17.50 5.61
CA VAL A 339 -5.37 -16.22 5.21
C VAL A 339 -6.26 -16.39 3.98
N LEU A 340 -5.76 -17.06 2.96
CA LEU A 340 -6.50 -17.24 1.71
C LEU A 340 -7.67 -18.21 1.87
N GLU A 341 -7.49 -19.36 2.50
CA GLU A 341 -8.55 -20.38 2.63
C GLU A 341 -9.66 -19.96 3.60
N GLU A 342 -9.30 -19.40 4.76
CA GLU A 342 -10.21 -19.27 5.88
C GLU A 342 -10.68 -17.82 6.13
N VAL A 343 -9.90 -16.81 5.76
CA VAL A 343 -10.17 -15.42 6.18
C VAL A 343 -10.61 -14.54 5.01
N LEU A 344 -9.86 -14.50 3.93
CA LEU A 344 -10.15 -13.64 2.78
C LEU A 344 -11.18 -14.29 1.84
N THR A 345 -12.40 -14.49 2.33
CA THR A 345 -13.53 -15.03 1.58
C THR A 345 -14.28 -13.94 0.80
N PRO A 346 -15.11 -14.27 -0.21
CA PRO A 346 -15.96 -13.29 -0.89
C PRO A 346 -16.84 -12.49 0.09
N GLY A 347 -17.38 -13.15 1.13
CA GLY A 347 -18.18 -12.50 2.18
C GLY A 347 -17.38 -11.50 2.99
N ALA A 348 -16.12 -11.82 3.30
CA ALA A 348 -15.21 -10.91 4.01
C ALA A 348 -14.96 -9.62 3.20
N TYR A 349 -14.74 -9.73 1.90
CA TYR A 349 -14.59 -8.54 1.04
C TYR A 349 -15.89 -7.74 0.90
N THR A 350 -17.05 -8.39 0.84
CA THR A 350 -18.34 -7.70 0.87
C THR A 350 -18.51 -6.88 2.14
N HIS A 351 -18.19 -7.48 3.29
CA HIS A 351 -18.24 -6.81 4.59
C HIS A 351 -17.32 -5.58 4.63
N VAL A 352 -16.04 -5.74 4.34
CA VAL A 352 -15.07 -4.65 4.49
C VAL A 352 -15.29 -3.52 3.47
N ARG A 353 -15.78 -3.83 2.28
CA ARG A 353 -16.19 -2.81 1.30
C ARG A 353 -17.41 -2.03 1.76
N GLY A 354 -18.36 -2.69 2.41
CA GLY A 354 -19.51 -2.03 3.05
C GLY A 354 -19.07 -1.03 4.13
N LEU A 355 -18.10 -1.41 4.95
CA LEU A 355 -17.49 -0.50 5.94
C LEU A 355 -16.78 0.68 5.28
N GLY A 356 -16.05 0.45 4.18
CA GLY A 356 -15.41 1.52 3.41
C GLY A 356 -16.41 2.51 2.83
N SER A 357 -17.56 2.02 2.32
CA SER A 357 -18.65 2.88 1.85
C SER A 357 -19.25 3.71 2.99
N LEU A 358 -19.50 3.09 4.14
CA LEU A 358 -20.00 3.77 5.34
C LEU A 358 -19.05 4.88 5.80
N LEU A 359 -17.73 4.61 5.75
CA LEU A 359 -16.69 5.58 6.07
C LEU A 359 -16.73 6.79 5.12
N ALA A 360 -16.75 6.53 3.82
CA ALA A 360 -16.79 7.58 2.81
C ALA A 360 -18.06 8.43 2.90
N ASP A 361 -19.23 7.80 3.01
CA ASP A 361 -20.52 8.50 3.19
C ASP A 361 -20.53 9.33 4.48
N GLY A 362 -19.93 8.78 5.52
CA GLY A 362 -19.78 9.48 6.80
C GLY A 362 -18.95 10.75 6.68
N LEU A 363 -17.80 10.66 6.01
CA LEU A 363 -16.91 11.80 5.78
C LEU A 363 -17.55 12.86 4.88
N ASP A 364 -18.18 12.47 3.76
CA ASP A 364 -18.89 13.41 2.89
C ASP A 364 -19.96 14.19 3.67
N ARG A 365 -20.75 13.51 4.51
CA ARG A 365 -21.73 14.20 5.40
C ARG A 365 -21.05 15.20 6.36
N GLN A 366 -19.85 14.90 6.88
CA GLN A 366 -19.13 15.84 7.75
C GLN A 366 -18.68 17.08 6.98
N PHE A 367 -18.27 16.92 5.71
CA PHE A 367 -17.90 18.04 4.85
C PHE A 367 -19.10 18.89 4.47
N GLU A 368 -20.19 18.27 4.02
CA GLU A 368 -21.43 18.95 3.64
C GLU A 368 -22.03 19.76 4.77
N ARG A 369 -22.12 19.20 5.98
CA ARG A 369 -22.62 19.89 7.18
C ARG A 369 -21.87 21.18 7.51
N ARG A 370 -20.60 21.27 7.11
CA ARG A 370 -19.70 22.40 7.37
C ARG A 370 -19.52 23.31 6.15
N GLY A 371 -20.22 23.02 5.05
CA GLY A 371 -20.08 23.77 3.80
C GLY A 371 -18.68 23.69 3.20
N LEU A 372 -17.95 22.59 3.46
CA LEU A 372 -16.63 22.34 2.88
C LEU A 372 -16.79 21.76 1.47
N PRO A 373 -16.13 22.30 0.45
CA PRO A 373 -16.20 21.78 -0.90
C PRO A 373 -15.28 20.55 -1.11
N TRP A 374 -15.11 19.77 -0.07
CA TRP A 374 -14.24 18.59 -0.08
C TRP A 374 -14.99 17.33 -0.49
N LYS A 375 -14.25 16.31 -0.88
CA LYS A 375 -14.79 14.98 -1.22
C LYS A 375 -14.08 13.89 -0.45
N ALA A 376 -14.83 12.85 -0.09
CA ALA A 376 -14.25 11.60 0.34
C ALA A 376 -14.00 10.72 -0.90
N PHE A 377 -12.79 10.20 -1.07
CA PHE A 377 -12.54 9.19 -2.09
C PHE A 377 -13.07 7.80 -1.66
N ARG A 378 -13.32 6.93 -2.63
CA ARG A 378 -13.88 5.59 -2.42
C ARG A 378 -13.06 4.56 -3.16
N ALA A 379 -12.35 3.72 -2.42
CA ALA A 379 -11.53 2.65 -2.99
C ALA A 379 -11.64 1.38 -2.13
N GLY A 380 -12.69 0.60 -2.34
CA GLY A 380 -12.95 -0.59 -1.54
C GLY A 380 -13.11 -0.25 -0.04
N PRO A 381 -12.26 -0.76 0.83
CA PRO A 381 -12.31 -0.48 2.28
C PRO A 381 -11.71 0.88 2.66
N ARG A 382 -11.05 1.59 1.73
CA ARG A 382 -10.31 2.84 1.98
C ARG A 382 -11.11 4.06 1.59
N SER A 383 -11.00 5.11 2.42
CA SER A 383 -11.51 6.45 2.15
C SER A 383 -10.55 7.50 2.71
N GLY A 384 -10.89 8.77 2.59
CA GLY A 384 -10.10 9.86 3.17
C GLY A 384 -10.49 11.22 2.62
N PHE A 385 -9.76 12.24 3.05
CA PHE A 385 -10.03 13.63 2.74
C PHE A 385 -9.35 14.00 1.42
N CYS A 386 -10.13 14.37 0.43
CA CYS A 386 -9.68 15.13 -0.73
C CYS A 386 -10.11 16.59 -0.53
N LEU A 387 -9.14 17.48 -0.32
CA LEU A 387 -9.39 18.90 0.01
C LEU A 387 -9.74 19.72 -1.24
N ALA A 388 -10.42 19.11 -2.19
CA ALA A 388 -10.83 19.70 -3.46
C ALA A 388 -12.28 19.29 -3.79
N PRO A 389 -12.99 20.06 -4.61
CA PRO A 389 -14.37 19.77 -5.01
C PRO A 389 -14.50 18.58 -5.97
N THR A 390 -13.40 18.14 -6.56
CA THR A 390 -13.31 16.99 -7.46
C THR A 390 -12.18 16.07 -7.03
N LEU A 391 -12.35 14.76 -7.28
CA LEU A 391 -11.27 13.81 -7.04
C LEU A 391 -10.14 14.00 -8.05
N PRO A 392 -8.88 13.79 -7.64
CA PRO A 392 -7.71 13.97 -8.50
C PRO A 392 -7.67 12.91 -9.60
N LYS A 393 -7.14 13.30 -10.76
CA LYS A 393 -6.98 12.43 -11.93
C LYS A 393 -5.55 11.90 -12.13
N ASN A 394 -4.60 12.48 -11.42
CA ASN A 394 -3.18 12.09 -11.47
C ASN A 394 -2.48 12.44 -10.15
N GLY A 395 -1.23 12.00 -10.02
CA GLY A 395 -0.45 12.22 -8.80
C GLY A 395 -0.17 13.69 -8.49
N ILE A 396 -0.10 14.56 -9.49
CA ILE A 396 0.13 16.02 -9.29
C ILE A 396 -1.10 16.66 -8.67
N GLU A 397 -2.28 16.37 -9.19
CA GLU A 397 -3.54 16.85 -8.63
C GLU A 397 -3.77 16.28 -7.22
N ALA A 398 -3.43 15.00 -7.04
CA ALA A 398 -3.54 14.35 -5.75
C ALA A 398 -2.64 15.02 -4.69
N ALA A 399 -1.39 15.29 -5.01
CA ALA A 399 -0.47 15.98 -4.10
C ALA A 399 -0.97 17.38 -3.70
N ARG A 400 -1.59 18.09 -4.64
CA ARG A 400 -2.20 19.41 -4.37
C ARG A 400 -3.45 19.34 -3.49
N SER A 401 -4.14 18.19 -3.44
CA SER A 401 -5.34 17.98 -2.62
C SER A 401 -5.05 17.60 -1.16
N LEU A 402 -3.80 17.68 -0.73
CA LEU A 402 -3.32 17.33 0.61
C LEU A 402 -2.85 18.57 1.38
N ASP A 403 -3.06 18.52 2.70
CA ASP A 403 -2.50 19.46 3.66
C ASP A 403 -1.86 18.68 4.81
N PHE A 404 -0.54 18.63 4.82
CA PHE A 404 0.20 17.83 5.81
C PHE A 404 0.09 18.39 7.24
N GLU A 405 -0.08 19.69 7.43
CA GLU A 405 -0.30 20.26 8.77
C GLU A 405 -1.65 19.81 9.34
N LEU A 406 -2.69 19.83 8.50
CA LEU A 406 -4.02 19.34 8.85
C LEU A 406 -4.01 17.84 9.15
N ILE A 407 -3.34 17.06 8.31
CA ILE A 407 -3.19 15.61 8.49
C ILE A 407 -2.48 15.29 9.82
N ASP A 408 -1.36 15.95 10.09
CA ASP A 408 -0.58 15.70 11.30
C ASP A 408 -1.33 16.10 12.58
N ALA A 409 -2.04 17.22 12.55
CA ALA A 409 -2.88 17.65 13.69
C ALA A 409 -4.06 16.69 13.91
N ARG A 410 -4.74 16.26 12.82
CA ARG A 410 -5.82 15.27 12.92
C ARG A 410 -5.34 13.96 13.52
N ARG A 411 -4.18 13.46 13.13
CA ARG A 411 -3.66 12.18 13.61
C ARG A 411 -3.42 12.16 15.12
N VAL A 412 -2.80 13.18 15.69
CA VAL A 412 -2.60 13.25 17.13
C VAL A 412 -3.93 13.49 17.87
N TYR A 413 -4.83 14.27 17.28
CA TYR A 413 -6.19 14.50 17.79
C TYR A 413 -6.95 13.16 17.91
N MET A 414 -6.94 12.36 16.84
CA MET A 414 -7.55 11.05 16.77
C MET A 414 -6.90 10.06 17.75
N ALA A 415 -5.56 10.04 17.85
CA ALA A 415 -4.81 9.17 18.74
C ALA A 415 -5.21 9.40 20.22
N ASN A 416 -5.38 10.66 20.63
CA ASN A 416 -5.84 10.99 21.99
C ASN A 416 -7.29 10.54 22.28
N ARG A 417 -8.05 10.22 21.23
CA ARG A 417 -9.42 9.66 21.31
C ARG A 417 -9.46 8.16 21.07
N GLY A 418 -8.28 7.50 21.10
CA GLY A 418 -8.15 6.06 20.93
C GLY A 418 -8.43 5.61 19.50
N ILE A 419 -8.05 6.40 18.51
CA ILE A 419 -8.14 6.08 17.08
C ILE A 419 -6.76 6.28 16.45
N TRP A 420 -6.18 5.20 15.91
CA TRP A 420 -4.93 5.27 15.18
C TRP A 420 -5.20 5.52 13.71
N ASP A 421 -5.09 6.78 13.31
CA ASP A 421 -5.40 7.21 11.94
C ASP A 421 -4.29 6.83 10.96
N ALA A 422 -4.63 6.75 9.68
CA ALA A 422 -3.72 6.37 8.60
C ALA A 422 -2.50 7.29 8.48
N VAL A 423 -1.44 6.74 7.91
CA VAL A 423 -0.24 7.51 7.59
C VAL A 423 -0.51 8.50 6.45
N ALA A 424 -0.04 9.71 6.64
CA ALA A 424 0.05 10.80 5.66
C ALA A 424 -1.07 10.79 4.59
N ALA A 425 -0.69 10.52 3.34
CA ALA A 425 -1.56 10.65 2.17
C ALA A 425 -2.41 9.40 1.88
N ALA A 426 -2.31 8.36 2.70
CA ALA A 426 -2.96 7.07 2.38
C ALA A 426 -4.47 7.05 2.70
N GLY A 427 -4.92 7.85 3.67
CA GLY A 427 -6.30 7.83 4.16
C GLY A 427 -6.64 6.60 5.01
N PRO A 428 -7.67 6.71 5.88
CA PRO A 428 -8.10 5.62 6.75
C PRO A 428 -8.65 4.44 5.96
N GLN A 429 -8.43 3.24 6.49
CA GLN A 429 -8.91 2.00 5.92
C GLN A 429 -9.66 1.16 6.97
N ALA A 430 -10.81 0.62 6.59
CA ALA A 430 -11.49 -0.39 7.37
C ALA A 430 -10.75 -1.75 7.26
N ALA A 431 -10.59 -2.44 8.39
CA ALA A 431 -10.15 -3.83 8.46
C ALA A 431 -11.35 -4.77 8.58
N LEU A 432 -11.16 -6.06 8.28
CA LEU A 432 -12.20 -7.08 8.45
C LEU A 432 -12.71 -7.19 9.90
N ALA A 433 -11.87 -6.86 10.85
CA ALA A 433 -12.20 -6.90 12.27
C ALA A 433 -13.01 -5.68 12.77
N HIS A 434 -13.16 -4.62 11.95
CA HIS A 434 -14.00 -3.47 12.32
C HIS A 434 -15.48 -3.81 12.23
N ALA A 435 -16.26 -3.12 13.06
CA ALA A 435 -17.72 -3.08 13.00
C ALA A 435 -18.20 -1.68 12.56
N ALA A 436 -19.47 -1.56 12.16
CA ALA A 436 -20.06 -0.28 11.75
C ALA A 436 -19.90 0.83 12.83
N ARG A 437 -20.06 0.47 14.11
CA ARG A 437 -19.84 1.40 15.24
C ARG A 437 -18.42 2.00 15.29
N ASP A 438 -17.42 1.25 14.84
CA ASP A 438 -16.03 1.73 14.82
C ASP A 438 -15.84 2.79 13.73
N ILE A 439 -16.50 2.59 12.59
CA ILE A 439 -16.57 3.57 11.51
C ILE A 439 -17.29 4.85 11.96
N GLU A 440 -18.43 4.69 12.64
CA GLU A 440 -19.21 5.82 13.17
C GLU A 440 -18.38 6.62 14.18
N ARG A 441 -17.62 5.94 15.05
CA ARG A 441 -16.71 6.58 16.01
C ARG A 441 -15.62 7.39 15.29
N TYR A 442 -15.01 6.83 14.23
CA TYR A 442 -14.03 7.55 13.40
C TYR A 442 -14.64 8.81 12.79
N VAL A 443 -15.79 8.68 12.14
CA VAL A 443 -16.49 9.78 11.46
C VAL A 443 -16.89 10.89 12.44
N ALA A 444 -17.36 10.53 13.64
CA ALA A 444 -17.69 11.49 14.68
C ALA A 444 -16.45 12.27 15.15
N ALA A 445 -15.36 11.59 15.46
CA ALA A 445 -14.11 12.22 15.88
C ALA A 445 -13.49 13.10 14.78
N ALA A 446 -13.61 12.69 13.51
CA ALA A 446 -13.19 13.52 12.37
C ALA A 446 -14.04 14.80 12.26
N GLY A 447 -15.35 14.72 12.51
CA GLY A 447 -16.23 15.88 12.56
C GLY A 447 -15.89 16.83 13.70
N GLU A 448 -15.66 16.34 14.91
CA GLU A 448 -15.22 17.11 16.07
C GLU A 448 -13.87 17.83 15.81
N PHE A 449 -12.94 17.14 15.16
CA PHE A 449 -11.67 17.75 14.75
C PHE A 449 -11.89 18.93 13.80
N LEU A 450 -12.77 18.76 12.79
CA LEU A 450 -13.09 19.85 11.86
C LEU A 450 -13.72 21.05 12.59
N ASP A 451 -14.63 20.83 13.54
CA ASP A 451 -15.21 21.90 14.36
C ASP A 451 -14.15 22.65 15.17
N ALA A 452 -13.10 21.97 15.60
CA ALA A 452 -12.02 22.56 16.38
C ALA A 452 -11.05 23.45 15.56
N VAL A 453 -10.98 23.25 14.22
CA VAL A 453 -9.97 23.90 13.35
C VAL A 453 -10.56 24.82 12.29
N LEU A 454 -11.88 24.81 12.10
CA LEU A 454 -12.55 25.71 11.17
C LEU A 454 -12.80 27.10 11.79
N ASP A 455 -12.95 28.12 10.90
CA ASP A 455 -13.26 29.50 11.23
C ASP A 455 -14.67 29.69 11.87
#